data_b8f44746a00a88164254587ec869df43
#
_entry.id   b8f44746a00a88164254587ec869df43
#
_cell.length_a   1.000
_cell.length_b   1.000
_cell.length_c   1.000
_cell.angle_alpha   90.00
_cell.angle_beta   90.00
_cell.angle_gamma   90.00
#
_symmetry.space_group_name_H-M   'P 1'
#
loop_
_entity.id
_entity.type
_entity.pdbx_description
1 polymer ?
#
loop_
_entity_poly.entity_id
_entity_poly.type
_entity_poly.pdbx_seq_one_letter_code
_entity_poly.pdbx_strand_id
1 'polypeptide(L)' 'MDGFKIMQEEQLKKQLRAVRERVCFPVINRGPLWYDTLSAAQRDELAVWYRAWLDVTHTMQVPKTPVWLQQK' A
#
# COMPACT_ATOMS: atom_id res chain seq x y z
N MET A 1 -8.07 -30.64 4.69
CA MET A 1 -8.23 -29.43 5.50
C MET A 1 -7.40 -28.28 4.97
N ASP A 2 -6.26 -28.61 4.41
CA ASP A 2 -5.36 -27.59 3.91
C ASP A 2 -5.94 -26.79 2.77
N GLY A 3 -6.82 -27.40 1.97
CA GLY A 3 -7.46 -26.71 0.86
C GLY A 3 -8.34 -25.54 1.28
N PHE A 4 -9.03 -25.66 2.42
CA PHE A 4 -9.87 -24.59 2.95
C PHE A 4 -9.01 -23.40 3.38
N LYS A 5 -7.88 -23.67 4.04
CA LYS A 5 -6.96 -22.64 4.47
C LYS A 5 -6.35 -21.90 3.29
N ILE A 6 -5.98 -22.62 2.24
CA ILE A 6 -5.43 -22.04 1.02
C ILE A 6 -6.45 -21.11 0.36
N MET A 7 -7.72 -21.52 0.33
CA MET A 7 -8.78 -20.69 -0.24
C MET A 7 -8.98 -19.40 0.54
N GLN A 8 -8.90 -19.47 1.88
CA GLN A 8 -9.01 -18.26 2.70
C GLN A 8 -7.85 -17.31 2.48
N GLU A 9 -6.64 -17.84 2.36
CA GLU A 9 -5.46 -17.03 2.09
C GLU A 9 -5.56 -16.35 0.73
N GLU A 10 -6.01 -17.06 -0.29
CA GLU A 10 -6.18 -16.48 -1.63
C GLU A 10 -7.23 -15.39 -1.63
N GLN A 11 -8.34 -15.57 -0.91
CA GLN A 11 -9.35 -14.52 -0.79
C GLN A 11 -8.82 -13.30 -0.07
N LEU A 12 -8.08 -13.51 1.01
CA LEU A 12 -7.49 -12.41 1.76
C LEU A 12 -6.49 -11.64 0.91
N LYS A 13 -5.64 -12.35 0.18
CA LYS A 13 -4.71 -11.70 -0.75
C LYS A 13 -5.43 -10.89 -1.80
N LYS A 14 -6.52 -11.42 -2.35
CA LYS A 14 -7.33 -10.71 -3.33
C LYS A 14 -7.90 -9.42 -2.75
N GLN A 15 -8.41 -9.47 -1.52
CA GLN A 15 -8.92 -8.30 -0.83
C GLN A 15 -7.82 -7.28 -0.59
N LEU A 16 -6.64 -7.73 -0.17
CA LEU A 16 -5.51 -6.84 0.07
C LEU A 16 -5.04 -6.14 -1.21
N ARG A 17 -5.04 -6.86 -2.33
CA ARG A 17 -4.72 -6.26 -3.63
C ARG A 17 -5.74 -5.20 -4.01
N ALA A 18 -7.02 -5.45 -3.76
CA ALA A 18 -8.07 -4.48 -4.05
C ALA A 18 -7.94 -3.23 -3.19
N VAL A 19 -7.61 -3.39 -1.91
CA VAL A 19 -7.35 -2.25 -1.02
C VAL A 19 -6.13 -1.47 -1.49
N ARG A 20 -5.07 -2.17 -1.89
CA ARG A 20 -3.86 -1.53 -2.42
C ARG A 20 -4.17 -0.67 -3.63
N GLU A 21 -4.95 -1.20 -4.57
CA GLU A 21 -5.33 -0.45 -5.77
C GLU A 21 -6.16 0.78 -5.44
N ARG A 22 -6.97 0.71 -4.41
CA ARG A 22 -7.85 1.82 -4.02
C ARG A 22 -7.11 2.87 -3.18
N VAL A 23 -6.20 2.44 -2.30
CA VAL A 23 -5.57 3.33 -1.32
C VAL A 23 -4.18 3.78 -1.77
N CYS A 24 -3.37 2.85 -2.26
CA CYS A 24 -1.96 3.11 -2.54
C CYS A 24 -1.75 3.70 -3.94
N PHE A 25 -2.27 3.06 -4.95
CA PHE A 25 -1.97 3.43 -6.33
C PHE A 25 -2.44 4.83 -6.71
N PRO A 26 -3.62 5.31 -6.25
CA PRO A 26 -4.00 6.70 -6.54
C PRO A 26 -3.02 7.72 -5.96
N VAL A 27 -2.41 7.42 -4.82
CA VAL A 27 -1.39 8.30 -4.23
C VAL A 27 -0.13 8.30 -5.09
N ILE A 28 0.34 7.12 -5.46
CA ILE A 28 1.58 6.99 -6.25
C ILE A 28 1.38 7.61 -7.64
N ASN A 29 0.18 7.53 -8.19
CA ASN A 29 -0.13 8.02 -9.52
C ASN A 29 -0.49 9.50 -9.57
N ARG A 30 -0.27 10.25 -8.49
CA ARG A 30 -0.50 11.71 -8.49
C ARG A 30 0.43 12.45 -9.43
N GLY A 31 1.55 11.85 -9.79
CA GLY A 31 2.45 12.36 -10.79
C GLY A 31 3.66 13.09 -10.23
N PRO A 32 4.62 13.44 -11.12
CA PRO A 32 5.89 14.01 -10.68
C PRO A 32 5.76 15.40 -10.07
N LEU A 33 4.79 16.20 -10.50
CA LEU A 33 4.61 17.53 -9.93
C LEU A 33 4.26 17.47 -8.46
N TRP A 34 3.37 16.56 -8.09
CA TRP A 34 3.06 16.35 -6.68
C TRP A 34 4.26 15.79 -5.92
N TYR A 35 4.91 14.78 -6.49
CA TYR A 35 6.07 14.14 -5.87
C TYR A 35 7.18 15.16 -5.59
N ASP A 36 7.38 16.09 -6.49
CA ASP A 36 8.42 17.12 -6.34
C ASP A 36 8.13 18.11 -5.22
N THR A 37 6.86 18.20 -4.77
CA THR A 37 6.53 19.07 -3.63
C THR A 37 6.89 18.46 -2.28
N LEU A 38 7.23 17.17 -2.26
CA LEU A 38 7.52 16.46 -1.01
C LEU A 38 8.94 16.75 -0.55
N SER A 39 9.14 16.81 0.78
CA SER A 39 10.47 16.88 1.36
C SER A 39 11.21 15.54 1.17
N ALA A 40 12.53 15.55 1.36
CA ALA A 40 13.31 14.32 1.27
C ALA A 40 12.80 13.26 2.27
N ALA A 41 12.48 13.68 3.49
CA ALA A 41 11.93 12.77 4.49
C ALA A 41 10.60 12.19 4.07
N GLN A 42 9.72 13.00 3.49
CA GLN A 42 8.42 12.53 3.00
C GLN A 42 8.59 11.54 1.85
N ARG A 43 9.52 11.79 0.94
CA ARG A 43 9.81 10.86 -0.16
C ARG A 43 10.32 9.52 0.38
N ASP A 44 11.16 9.53 1.40
CA ASP A 44 11.67 8.31 2.01
C ASP A 44 10.53 7.53 2.68
N GLU A 45 9.66 8.22 3.42
CA GLU A 45 8.50 7.59 4.04
C GLU A 45 7.56 7.01 2.99
N LEU A 46 7.35 7.75 1.90
CA LEU A 46 6.51 7.28 0.81
C LEU A 46 7.07 6.00 0.18
N ALA A 47 8.37 5.94 -0.02
CA ALA A 47 9.01 4.76 -0.60
C ALA A 47 8.83 3.54 0.32
N VAL A 48 9.00 3.70 1.62
CA VAL A 48 8.81 2.62 2.60
C VAL A 48 7.34 2.16 2.58
N TRP A 49 6.41 3.11 2.61
CA TRP A 49 4.98 2.83 2.60
C TRP A 49 4.58 2.09 1.32
N TYR A 50 5.07 2.51 0.17
CA TYR A 50 4.79 1.88 -1.11
C TYR A 50 5.31 0.45 -1.15
N ARG A 51 6.56 0.23 -0.71
CA ARG A 51 7.15 -1.12 -0.66
C ARG A 51 6.35 -2.04 0.27
N ALA A 52 5.90 -1.51 1.41
CA ALA A 52 5.08 -2.29 2.33
C ALA A 52 3.77 -2.73 1.67
N TRP A 53 3.16 -1.86 0.84
CA TRP A 53 1.99 -2.24 0.08
C TRP A 53 2.29 -3.29 -0.98
N LEU A 54 3.44 -3.20 -1.65
CA LEU A 54 3.83 -4.21 -2.64
C LEU A 54 4.00 -5.58 -2.00
N ASP A 55 4.43 -5.62 -0.74
CA ASP A 55 4.66 -6.85 0.00
C ASP A 55 3.44 -7.30 0.80
N VAL A 56 2.32 -6.61 0.70
CA VAL A 56 1.16 -6.85 1.55
C VAL A 56 0.62 -8.28 1.44
N THR A 57 0.75 -8.90 0.28
CA THR A 57 0.30 -10.29 0.09
C THR A 57 1.23 -11.30 0.75
N HIS A 58 2.44 -10.89 1.12
CA HIS A 58 3.38 -11.73 1.86
C HIS A 58 3.29 -11.48 3.35
N THR A 59 3.23 -10.21 3.75
CA THR A 59 3.19 -9.84 5.16
C THR A 59 1.79 -9.99 5.76
N MET A 60 0.76 -9.89 4.92
CA MET A 60 -0.65 -9.90 5.32
C MET A 60 -0.99 -8.79 6.31
N GLN A 61 -0.22 -7.71 6.28
CA GLN A 61 -0.41 -6.56 7.15
C GLN A 61 -0.57 -5.29 6.31
N VAL A 62 -1.66 -4.56 6.54
CA VAL A 62 -1.90 -3.30 5.87
C VAL A 62 -0.97 -2.24 6.43
N PRO A 63 -0.16 -1.57 5.59
CA PRO A 63 0.73 -0.53 6.08
C PRO A 63 -0.03 0.65 6.64
N LYS A 64 0.51 1.25 7.70
CA LYS A 64 -0.05 2.46 8.28
C LYS A 64 0.24 3.64 7.35
N THR A 65 -0.82 4.36 6.97
CA THR A 65 -0.69 5.53 6.12
C THR A 65 -0.05 6.69 6.90
N PRO A 66 1.01 7.31 6.38
CA PRO A 66 1.58 8.50 7.03
C PRO A 66 0.54 9.59 7.20
N VAL A 67 0.64 10.33 8.31
CA VAL A 67 -0.34 11.36 8.65
C VAL A 67 -0.43 12.42 7.57
N TRP A 68 0.72 12.83 7.01
CA TRP A 68 0.75 13.87 5.99
C TRP A 68 0.08 13.43 4.67
N LEU A 69 -0.03 12.12 4.41
CA LEU A 69 -0.77 11.61 3.25
C LEU A 69 -2.29 11.64 3.46
N GLN A 70 -2.74 11.68 4.72
CA GLN A 70 -4.16 11.73 5.04
C GLN A 70 -4.73 13.14 4.92
N GLN A 71 -3.88 14.14 4.86
CA GLN A 71 -4.29 15.53 4.70
C GLN A 71 -4.64 15.81 3.25
N LYS A 72 -5.73 16.52 3.04
CA LYS A 72 -6.17 16.93 1.72
C LYS A 72 -5.57 18.28 1.33
#